data_09fa9765adccb949ba55a678de1f7e92
#
_entry.id   09fa9765adccb949ba55a678de1f7e92
#
_cell.length_a   1.000
_cell.length_b   1.000
_cell.length_c   1.000
_cell.angle_alpha   90.00
_cell.angle_beta   90.00
_cell.angle_gamma   90.00
#
_symmetry.space_group_name_H-M   'P 1'
#
loop_
_entity.id
_entity.type
_entity.pdbx_description
1 polymer ?
#
loop_
_entity_poly.entity_id
_entity_poly.type
_entity_poly.pdbx_seq_one_letter_code
_entity_poly.pdbx_strand_id
1 'polypeptide(L)'
;MRTLLRARLDTPAANEAIRNGTMADTMRGVLDRLRPEAAYFTCMDGGRTCFLVFEMREPAEMPALVEQFFLGMEAEVELHPVMNADDLWEGLGALSQA
;
A
#
# COMPACT_ATOMS: atom_id res chain seq x y z
N MET A 1 11.69 -0.87 7.33
CA MET A 1 10.55 -1.16 8.24
C MET A 1 9.38 -1.68 7.43
N ARG A 2 8.85 -2.81 7.85
CA ARG A 2 7.69 -3.38 7.16
C ARG A 2 6.51 -2.44 7.28
N THR A 3 5.92 -2.09 6.15
CA THR A 3 4.89 -1.06 6.05
C THR A 3 3.68 -1.58 5.29
N LEU A 4 2.50 -1.33 5.84
CA LEU A 4 1.25 -1.59 5.14
C LEU A 4 0.81 -0.30 4.46
N LEU A 5 0.57 -0.39 3.15
CA LEU A 5 -0.07 0.67 2.39
C LEU A 5 -1.50 0.23 2.09
N ARG A 6 -2.46 1.06 2.46
CA ARG A 6 -3.86 0.91 2.04
C ARG A 6 -4.16 2.06 1.09
N ALA A 7 -4.58 1.74 -0.12
CA ALA A 7 -4.99 2.77 -1.07
C ALA A 7 -6.40 2.47 -1.55
N ARG A 8 -7.27 3.47 -1.46
CA ARG A 8 -8.62 3.42 -2.01
C ARG A 8 -8.66 4.33 -3.22
N LEU A 9 -8.91 3.76 -4.39
CA LEU A 9 -8.92 4.50 -5.63
C LEU A 9 -10.18 5.32 -5.76
N ASP A 10 -10.05 6.51 -6.34
CA ASP A 10 -11.19 7.33 -6.70
C ASP A 10 -12.04 6.61 -7.75
N THR A 11 -13.34 6.46 -7.50
CA THR A 11 -14.18 5.65 -8.39
C THR A 11 -14.27 6.22 -9.80
N PRO A 12 -14.53 7.52 -10.02
CA PRO A 12 -14.55 8.06 -11.38
C PRO A 12 -13.21 7.94 -12.09
N ALA A 13 -12.10 8.25 -11.42
CA ALA A 13 -10.77 8.16 -12.03
C ALA A 13 -10.41 6.72 -12.38
N ALA A 14 -10.70 5.77 -11.49
CA ALA A 14 -10.44 4.37 -11.75
C ALA A 14 -11.34 3.81 -12.86
N ASN A 15 -12.60 4.24 -12.91
CA ASN A 15 -13.51 3.86 -14.01
C ASN A 15 -12.93 4.26 -15.36
N GLU A 16 -12.39 5.48 -15.45
CA GLU A 16 -11.78 5.96 -16.68
C GLU A 16 -10.56 5.14 -17.07
N ALA A 17 -9.70 4.82 -16.08
CA ALA A 17 -8.53 3.99 -16.32
C ALA A 17 -8.89 2.56 -16.79
N ILE A 18 -9.98 2.01 -16.27
CA ILE A 18 -10.50 0.71 -16.74
C ILE A 18 -11.00 0.82 -18.18
N ARG A 19 -11.80 1.86 -18.49
CA ARG A 19 -12.38 2.05 -19.81
C ARG A 19 -11.31 2.27 -20.89
N ASN A 20 -10.27 3.04 -20.58
CA ASN A 20 -9.21 3.34 -21.53
C ASN A 20 -8.08 2.30 -21.54
N GLY A 21 -8.16 1.29 -20.69
CA GLY A 21 -7.22 0.17 -20.68
C GLY A 21 -5.88 0.45 -20.00
N THR A 22 -5.74 1.55 -19.25
CA THR A 22 -4.46 1.90 -18.60
C THR A 22 -4.28 1.35 -17.20
N MET A 23 -5.34 0.82 -16.58
CA MET A 23 -5.28 0.39 -15.17
C MET A 23 -4.24 -0.70 -14.93
N ALA A 24 -4.18 -1.71 -15.81
CA ALA A 24 -3.26 -2.84 -15.60
C ALA A 24 -1.80 -2.39 -15.63
N ASP A 25 -1.42 -1.54 -16.59
CA ASP A 25 -0.05 -1.04 -16.69
C ASP A 25 0.30 -0.12 -15.50
N THR A 26 -0.63 0.73 -15.10
CA THR A 26 -0.45 1.60 -13.94
C THR A 26 -0.17 0.76 -12.68
N MET A 27 -0.97 -0.28 -12.47
CA MET A 27 -0.82 -1.13 -11.29
C MET A 27 0.47 -1.95 -11.34
N ARG A 28 0.87 -2.45 -12.52
CA ARG A 28 2.16 -3.13 -12.69
C ARG A 28 3.32 -2.22 -12.30
N GLY A 29 3.28 -0.95 -12.73
CA GLY A 29 4.32 0.02 -12.37
C GLY A 29 4.42 0.23 -10.87
N VAL A 30 3.29 0.30 -10.17
CA VAL A 30 3.25 0.40 -8.72
C VAL A 30 3.92 -0.82 -8.07
N LEU A 31 3.51 -2.03 -8.47
CA LEU A 31 4.04 -3.27 -7.90
C LEU A 31 5.53 -3.45 -8.20
N ASP A 32 5.97 -3.07 -9.39
CA ASP A 32 7.39 -3.15 -9.75
C ASP A 32 8.26 -2.23 -8.89
N ARG A 33 7.76 -1.06 -8.53
CA ARG A 33 8.49 -0.10 -7.68
C ARG A 33 8.53 -0.53 -6.23
N LEU A 34 7.39 -0.96 -5.70
CA LEU A 34 7.25 -1.30 -4.29
C LEU A 34 7.81 -2.68 -3.95
N ARG A 35 7.74 -3.62 -4.88
CA ARG A 35 8.13 -5.02 -4.67
C ARG A 35 7.55 -5.58 -3.37
N PRO A 36 6.23 -5.57 -3.23
CA PRO A 36 5.60 -5.95 -1.97
C PRO A 36 5.79 -7.43 -1.66
N GLU A 37 5.94 -7.76 -0.39
CA GLU A 37 5.92 -9.15 0.07
C GLU A 37 4.52 -9.75 0.01
N ALA A 38 3.48 -8.89 0.03
CA ALA A 38 2.09 -9.30 -0.09
C ALA A 38 1.31 -8.18 -0.77
N ALA A 39 0.38 -8.54 -1.65
CA ALA A 39 -0.47 -7.61 -2.35
C ALA A 39 -1.88 -8.21 -2.45
N TYR A 40 -2.89 -7.47 -1.98
CA TYR A 40 -4.27 -7.90 -2.02
C TYR A 40 -5.15 -6.78 -2.55
N PHE A 41 -6.15 -7.15 -3.33
CA PHE A 41 -7.06 -6.22 -3.97
C PHE A 41 -8.49 -6.64 -3.65
N THR A 42 -9.32 -5.66 -3.29
CA THR A 42 -10.70 -5.94 -2.91
C THR A 42 -11.58 -4.72 -3.14
N CYS A 43 -12.86 -4.86 -2.85
CA CYS A 43 -13.80 -3.74 -2.78
C CYS A 43 -14.12 -3.49 -1.32
N MET A 44 -13.87 -2.29 -0.85
CA MET A 44 -14.07 -1.92 0.55
C MET A 44 -14.60 -0.50 0.62
N ASP A 45 -15.57 -0.26 1.48
CA ASP A 45 -16.21 1.05 1.62
C ASP A 45 -16.72 1.61 0.27
N GLY A 46 -17.23 0.71 -0.57
CA GLY A 46 -17.80 1.07 -1.87
C GLY A 46 -16.80 1.41 -2.96
N GLY A 47 -15.52 1.13 -2.76
CA GLY A 47 -14.48 1.48 -3.73
C GLY A 47 -13.44 0.39 -3.90
N ARG A 48 -12.70 0.49 -5.02
CA ARG A 48 -11.55 -0.39 -5.28
C ARG A 48 -10.45 -0.07 -4.29
N THR A 49 -9.98 -1.08 -3.56
CA THR A 49 -9.00 -0.90 -2.49
C THR A 49 -7.88 -1.92 -2.63
N CYS A 50 -6.65 -1.50 -2.40
CA CYS A 50 -5.52 -2.41 -2.35
C CYS A 50 -4.82 -2.32 -1.01
N PHE A 51 -4.23 -3.46 -0.63
CA PHE A 51 -3.39 -3.59 0.55
C PHE A 51 -2.05 -4.15 0.10
N LEU A 52 -1.00 -3.38 0.33
CA LEU A 52 0.36 -3.76 -0.05
C LEU A 52 1.23 -3.75 1.20
N VAL A 53 1.97 -4.84 1.42
CA VAL A 53 2.95 -4.89 2.51
C VAL A 53 4.32 -4.90 1.88
N PHE A 54 5.16 -3.95 2.26
CA PHE A 54 6.47 -3.78 1.64
C PHE A 54 7.49 -3.24 2.64
N GLU A 55 8.75 -3.28 2.25
CA GLU A 55 9.83 -2.72 3.07
C GLU A 55 10.07 -1.27 2.71
N MET A 56 9.82 -0.36 3.65
CA MET A 56 10.20 1.05 3.52
C MET A 56 11.52 1.25 4.24
N ARG A 57 12.56 1.64 3.51
CA ARG A 57 13.90 1.78 4.06
C ARG A 57 14.06 3.04 4.86
N GLU A 58 13.54 4.14 4.35
CA GLU A 58 13.69 5.47 4.94
C GLU A 58 12.40 6.26 4.79
N PRO A 59 12.07 7.14 5.76
CA PRO A 59 10.90 8.01 5.63
C PRO A 59 10.95 8.91 4.40
N ALA A 60 12.15 9.25 3.92
CA ALA A 60 12.32 10.08 2.73
C ALA A 60 11.79 9.43 1.44
N GLU A 61 11.59 8.12 1.44
CA GLU A 61 10.97 7.40 0.31
C GLU A 61 9.48 7.66 0.20
N MET A 62 8.85 8.16 1.27
CA MET A 62 7.39 8.27 1.35
C MET A 62 6.77 9.08 0.21
N PRO A 63 7.27 10.27 -0.15
CA PRO A 63 6.66 11.01 -1.27
C PRO A 63 6.66 10.25 -2.58
N ALA A 64 7.75 9.60 -2.94
CA ALA A 64 7.83 8.81 -4.17
C ALA A 64 6.87 7.63 -4.17
N LEU A 65 6.61 7.04 -3.00
CA LEU A 65 5.70 5.91 -2.87
C LEU A 65 4.23 6.35 -2.96
N VAL A 66 3.86 7.42 -2.27
CA VAL A 66 2.45 7.79 -2.14
C VAL A 66 1.95 8.67 -3.28
N GLU A 67 2.80 9.52 -3.88
CA GLU A 67 2.36 10.43 -4.93
C GLU A 67 1.90 9.73 -6.19
N GLN A 68 2.43 8.55 -6.49
CA GLN A 68 1.93 7.75 -7.60
C GLN A 68 0.45 7.36 -7.41
N PHE A 69 0.00 7.22 -6.17
CA PHE A 69 -1.40 6.97 -5.86
C PHE A 69 -2.23 8.26 -5.85
N PHE A 70 -1.72 9.31 -5.23
CA PHE A 70 -2.43 10.59 -5.17
C PHE A 70 -2.58 11.23 -6.55
N LEU A 71 -1.47 11.43 -7.24
CA LEU A 71 -1.47 12.10 -8.54
C LEU A 71 -1.96 11.20 -9.67
N GLY A 72 -1.58 9.93 -9.63
CA GLY A 72 -1.89 8.99 -10.71
C GLY A 72 -3.30 8.43 -10.65
N MET A 73 -3.86 8.27 -9.46
CA MET A 73 -5.13 7.57 -9.26
C MET A 73 -6.12 8.31 -8.39
N GLU A 74 -5.78 9.52 -7.96
CA GLU A 74 -6.59 10.34 -7.05
C GLU A 74 -7.05 9.54 -5.83
N ALA A 75 -6.18 8.68 -5.32
CA ALA A 75 -6.50 7.75 -4.25
C ALA A 75 -6.39 8.39 -2.87
N GLU A 76 -7.10 7.79 -1.92
CA GLU A 76 -6.87 7.99 -0.50
C GLU A 76 -5.81 6.98 -0.07
N VAL A 77 -4.79 7.41 0.68
CA VAL A 77 -3.65 6.55 1.03
C VAL A 77 -3.39 6.60 2.53
N GLU A 78 -3.15 5.43 3.11
CA GLU A 78 -2.69 5.29 4.49
C GLU A 78 -1.42 4.45 4.49
N LEU A 79 -0.47 4.81 5.34
CA LEU A 79 0.74 4.05 5.59
C LEU A 79 0.84 3.76 7.09
N HIS A 80 1.07 2.49 7.42
CA HIS A 80 1.17 2.05 8.80
C HIS A 80 2.38 1.13 8.98
N PRO A 81 3.20 1.33 10.01
CA PRO A 81 4.17 0.31 10.38
C PRO A 81 3.41 -0.93 10.88
N VAL A 82 3.86 -2.10 10.48
CA VAL A 82 3.21 -3.35 10.90
C VAL A 82 4.23 -4.35 11.41
N MET A 83 3.80 -5.20 12.30
CA MET A 83 4.57 -6.31 12.83
C MET A 83 4.11 -7.60 12.14
N ASN A 84 5.05 -8.50 11.87
CA ASN A 84 4.68 -9.90 11.64
C ASN A 84 4.64 -10.64 12.99
N ALA A 85 4.37 -11.93 12.97
CA ALA A 85 4.27 -12.71 14.20
C ALA A 85 5.59 -12.73 14.99
N ASP A 86 6.73 -12.84 14.29
CA ASP A 86 8.02 -12.84 14.94
C ASP A 86 8.33 -11.53 15.66
N ASP A 87 8.00 -10.42 15.01
CA ASP A 87 8.13 -9.09 15.61
C ASP A 87 7.28 -8.98 16.88
N LEU A 88 6.07 -9.52 16.81
CA LEU A 88 5.15 -9.49 17.96
C LEU A 88 5.73 -10.27 19.14
N TRP A 89 6.24 -11.48 18.89
CA TRP A 89 6.82 -12.29 19.96
C TRP A 89 8.02 -11.61 20.58
N GLU A 90 8.87 -11.00 19.78
CA GLU A 90 10.01 -10.23 20.26
C GLU A 90 9.58 -9.06 21.14
N GLY A 91 8.59 -8.29 20.66
CA GLY A 91 8.08 -7.15 21.43
C GLY A 91 7.43 -7.55 22.74
N LEU A 92 6.65 -8.62 22.73
CA LEU A 92 6.02 -9.14 23.96
C LEU A 92 7.07 -9.68 24.93
N GLY A 93 8.12 -10.32 24.43
CA GLY A 93 9.22 -10.78 25.25
C GLY A 93 9.94 -9.64 25.96
N ALA A 94 10.12 -8.50 25.30
CA ALA A 94 10.72 -7.32 25.89
C ALA A 94 9.87 -6.77 27.07
N LEU A 95 8.54 -6.86 26.97
CA LEU A 95 7.64 -6.43 28.03
C LEU A 95 7.78 -7.29 29.28
N SER A 96 7.98 -8.59 29.11
CA SER A 96 8.09 -9.50 30.25
C SER A 96 9.43 -9.38 30.98
N GLN A 97 10.39 -8.64 30.45
CA GLN A 97 11.69 -8.37 31.07
C GLN A 97 11.73 -7.02 31.78
N ALA A 98 10.68 -6.24 31.68
CA ALA A 98 10.63 -4.90 32.25
C ALA A 98 10.36 -4.91 33.76
#